data_33ea38589be9c72b6dd0cdcf96f5fb1c
#
_entry.id   33ea38589be9c72b6dd0cdcf96f5fb1c
#
_cell.length_a   1.000
_cell.length_b   1.000
_cell.length_c   1.000
_cell.angle_alpha   90.00
_cell.angle_beta   90.00
_cell.angle_gamma   90.00
#
_symmetry.space_group_name_H-M   'P 1'
#
loop_
_entity.id
_entity.type
_entity.pdbx_description
1 polymer ?
#
loop_
_entity_poly.entity_id
_entity_poly.type
_entity_poly.pdbx_seq_one_letter_code
_entity_poly.pdbx_strand_id
1 'polypeptide(L)'
;MANKSWTINLEEDPETGDLILPLNDDILEGTGWKTGDNIEWIDNKDGSWTMKKIETQWVLVETVSTFRERYMIEVPVGIDRYGKDKADWALDTVTLEEAKEFSQEHLGETIVSHRVVTKEEALALCDKDNDYARVWNDELKVKTFFTTMEEHIRENNYDAT
;
A
#
# COMPACT_ATOMS: atom_id res chain seq x y z
N MET A 1 7.13 -40.03 -5.04
CA MET A 1 6.31 -39.29 -5.99
C MET A 1 7.05 -39.29 -7.31
N ALA A 2 6.40 -39.60 -8.44
CA ALA A 2 7.07 -39.61 -9.74
C ALA A 2 7.37 -38.14 -10.11
N ASN A 3 8.63 -37.85 -10.46
CA ASN A 3 8.97 -36.52 -11.01
C ASN A 3 8.28 -36.40 -12.36
N LYS A 4 7.32 -35.47 -12.45
CA LYS A 4 6.64 -35.15 -13.70
C LYS A 4 7.52 -34.13 -14.43
N SER A 5 7.74 -34.33 -15.73
CA SER A 5 8.51 -33.40 -16.56
C SER A 5 7.68 -33.00 -17.79
N TRP A 6 7.86 -31.78 -18.24
CA TRP A 6 7.20 -31.23 -19.42
C TRP A 6 8.26 -30.64 -20.36
N THR A 7 7.99 -30.69 -21.65
CA THR A 7 8.79 -29.97 -22.64
C THR A 7 7.96 -28.81 -23.15
N ILE A 8 8.50 -27.58 -23.05
CA ILE A 8 7.84 -26.36 -23.44
C ILE A 8 8.73 -25.66 -24.46
N ASN A 9 8.15 -25.15 -25.55
CA ASN A 9 8.84 -24.27 -26.46
C ASN A 9 8.65 -22.84 -26.00
N LEU A 10 9.75 -22.07 -25.98
CA LEU A 10 9.67 -20.63 -25.76
C LEU A 10 9.01 -19.97 -26.96
N GLU A 11 8.21 -18.97 -26.71
CA GLU A 11 7.58 -18.09 -27.69
C GLU A 11 8.22 -16.72 -27.58
N GLU A 12 8.20 -15.95 -28.66
CA GLU A 12 8.68 -14.56 -28.67
C GLU A 12 7.48 -13.63 -28.74
N ASP A 13 7.43 -12.64 -27.85
CA ASP A 13 6.42 -11.59 -27.91
C ASP A 13 6.67 -10.74 -29.18
N PRO A 14 5.70 -10.66 -30.10
CA PRO A 14 5.88 -9.95 -31.36
C PRO A 14 6.01 -8.42 -31.20
N GLU A 15 5.60 -7.86 -30.07
CA GLU A 15 5.63 -6.42 -29.81
C GLU A 15 6.92 -5.99 -29.09
N THR A 16 7.39 -6.80 -28.11
CA THR A 16 8.54 -6.46 -27.27
C THR A 16 9.81 -7.23 -27.64
N GLY A 17 9.70 -8.39 -28.30
CA GLY A 17 10.79 -9.31 -28.55
C GLY A 17 11.22 -10.12 -27.32
N ASP A 18 10.46 -10.05 -26.22
CA ASP A 18 10.74 -10.81 -25.02
C ASP A 18 10.41 -12.30 -25.23
N LEU A 19 11.16 -13.17 -24.54
CA LEU A 19 10.88 -14.61 -24.54
C LEU A 19 9.80 -14.94 -23.51
N ILE A 20 8.74 -15.55 -23.99
CA ILE A 20 7.62 -16.03 -23.18
C ILE A 20 7.77 -17.53 -22.96
N LEU A 21 7.64 -17.98 -21.69
CA LEU A 21 7.51 -19.38 -21.32
C LEU A 21 6.01 -19.69 -21.12
N PRO A 22 5.31 -20.29 -22.09
CA PRO A 22 3.90 -20.59 -21.94
C PRO A 22 3.67 -21.73 -20.95
N LEU A 23 3.00 -21.44 -19.83
CA LEU A 23 2.63 -22.44 -18.83
C LEU A 23 1.20 -22.90 -19.09
N ASN A 24 1.06 -24.12 -19.59
CA ASN A 24 -0.26 -24.72 -19.84
C ASN A 24 -0.93 -25.23 -18.57
N ASP A 25 -2.21 -25.57 -18.66
CA ASP A 25 -3.02 -26.01 -17.51
C ASP A 25 -2.42 -27.25 -16.79
N ASP A 26 -1.83 -28.18 -17.53
CA ASP A 26 -1.19 -29.38 -16.94
C ASP A 26 -0.01 -29.04 -16.05
N ILE A 27 0.74 -27.97 -16.39
CA ILE A 27 1.88 -27.48 -15.61
C ILE A 27 1.37 -26.71 -14.39
N LEU A 28 0.40 -25.83 -14.60
CA LEU A 28 -0.23 -25.07 -13.52
C LEU A 28 -0.86 -26.01 -12.48
N GLU A 29 -1.59 -27.04 -12.91
CA GLU A 29 -2.16 -28.06 -12.03
C GLU A 29 -1.05 -28.87 -11.31
N GLY A 30 -0.01 -29.27 -12.05
CA GLY A 30 1.10 -30.05 -11.51
C GLY A 30 1.97 -29.32 -10.51
N THR A 31 2.12 -28.01 -10.64
CA THR A 31 2.88 -27.13 -9.74
C THR A 31 2.01 -26.49 -8.64
N GLY A 32 0.70 -26.43 -8.83
CA GLY A 32 -0.24 -25.72 -7.97
C GLY A 32 -0.21 -24.20 -8.18
N TRP A 33 0.39 -23.75 -9.28
CA TRP A 33 0.46 -22.33 -9.62
C TRP A 33 -0.84 -21.82 -10.25
N LYS A 34 -1.08 -20.52 -10.12
CA LYS A 34 -2.26 -19.85 -10.67
C LYS A 34 -1.84 -18.58 -11.40
N THR A 35 -2.67 -18.14 -12.34
CA THR A 35 -2.50 -16.84 -12.99
C THR A 35 -2.44 -15.74 -11.93
N GLY A 36 -1.40 -14.90 -12.00
CA GLY A 36 -1.13 -13.82 -11.05
C GLY A 36 -0.19 -14.22 -9.90
N ASP A 37 0.27 -15.47 -9.84
CA ASP A 37 1.34 -15.85 -8.89
C ASP A 37 2.69 -15.23 -9.32
N ASN A 38 3.44 -14.72 -8.37
CA ASN A 38 4.80 -14.25 -8.58
C ASN A 38 5.77 -15.43 -8.54
N ILE A 39 6.64 -15.54 -9.54
CA ILE A 39 7.59 -16.63 -9.70
C ILE A 39 9.01 -16.07 -9.69
N GLU A 40 9.85 -16.58 -8.81
CA GLU A 40 11.29 -16.30 -8.76
C GLU A 40 12.04 -17.29 -9.63
N TRP A 41 13.01 -16.79 -10.41
CA TRP A 41 13.95 -17.58 -11.19
C TRP A 41 15.28 -17.65 -10.46
N ILE A 42 15.74 -18.86 -10.15
CA ILE A 42 16.99 -19.12 -9.42
C ILE A 42 17.94 -19.83 -10.36
N ASP A 43 19.07 -19.19 -10.71
CA ASP A 43 20.13 -19.80 -11.49
C ASP A 43 20.92 -20.80 -10.62
N ASN A 44 20.89 -22.08 -10.99
CA ASN A 44 21.60 -23.14 -10.25
C ASN A 44 23.10 -23.22 -10.57
N LYS A 45 23.62 -22.35 -11.45
CA LYS A 45 25.03 -22.31 -11.88
C LYS A 45 25.53 -23.56 -12.59
N ASP A 46 24.65 -24.47 -12.98
CA ASP A 46 24.94 -25.69 -13.77
C ASP A 46 24.30 -25.67 -15.16
N GLY A 47 23.75 -24.51 -15.55
CA GLY A 47 23.02 -24.32 -16.80
C GLY A 47 21.52 -24.62 -16.67
N SER A 48 21.05 -24.94 -15.47
CA SER A 48 19.63 -25.10 -15.17
C SER A 48 19.10 -23.95 -14.30
N TRP A 49 17.77 -23.79 -14.32
CA TRP A 49 17.07 -22.79 -13.52
C TRP A 49 15.99 -23.46 -12.68
N THR A 50 15.81 -22.97 -11.47
CA THR A 50 14.69 -23.35 -10.61
C THR A 50 13.67 -22.22 -10.61
N MET A 51 12.41 -22.55 -10.89
CA MET A 51 11.30 -21.63 -10.74
C MET A 51 10.58 -21.94 -9.42
N LYS A 52 10.38 -20.91 -8.60
CA LYS A 52 9.74 -21.05 -7.30
C LYS A 52 8.67 -19.99 -7.14
N LYS A 53 7.47 -20.39 -6.70
CA LYS A 53 6.44 -19.45 -6.31
C LYS A 53 6.88 -18.67 -5.08
N ILE A 54 6.80 -17.34 -5.17
CA ILE A 54 6.97 -16.45 -4.04
C ILE A 54 5.65 -16.37 -3.28
N GLU A 55 5.66 -16.79 -2.02
CA GLU A 55 4.50 -16.61 -1.15
C GLU A 55 4.50 -15.19 -0.57
N THR A 56 3.42 -14.49 -0.78
CA THR A 56 3.23 -13.13 -0.28
C THR A 56 2.19 -13.11 0.83
N GLN A 57 2.28 -12.11 1.71
CA GLN A 57 1.31 -11.85 2.76
C GLN A 57 0.99 -10.36 2.81
N TRP A 58 -0.20 -10.02 3.26
CA TRP A 58 -0.57 -8.64 3.51
C TRP A 58 -0.16 -8.23 4.91
N VAL A 59 0.40 -7.04 5.05
CA VAL A 59 0.76 -6.44 6.34
C VAL A 59 0.02 -5.12 6.46
N LEU A 60 -0.86 -5.02 7.44
CA LEU A 60 -1.44 -3.75 7.85
C LEU A 60 -0.41 -3.00 8.67
N VAL A 61 -0.14 -1.77 8.30
CA VAL A 61 0.71 -0.83 9.06
C VAL A 61 -0.15 0.37 9.42
N GLU A 62 -0.16 0.72 10.70
CA GLU A 62 -0.87 1.90 11.21
C GLU A 62 0.15 2.95 11.64
N THR A 63 -0.04 4.17 11.18
CA THR A 63 0.83 5.30 11.48
C THR A 63 0.04 6.45 12.07
N VAL A 64 0.73 7.31 12.82
CA VAL A 64 0.22 8.61 13.28
C VAL A 64 1.13 9.71 12.78
N SER A 65 0.55 10.64 12.02
CA SER A 65 1.26 11.82 11.55
C SER A 65 1.00 13.00 12.47
N THR A 66 2.04 13.77 12.75
CA THR A 66 1.96 14.99 13.55
C THR A 66 2.12 16.21 12.65
N PHE A 67 1.20 17.15 12.77
CA PHE A 67 1.23 18.40 12.05
C PHE A 67 1.31 19.56 13.03
N ARG A 68 2.02 20.61 12.64
CA ARG A 68 1.98 21.93 13.28
C ARG A 68 1.16 22.85 12.41
N GLU A 69 0.06 23.34 12.97
CA GLU A 69 -0.83 24.29 12.32
C GLU A 69 -0.67 25.68 12.95
N ARG A 70 -0.92 26.70 12.19
CA ARG A 70 -0.83 28.10 12.63
C ARG A 70 -2.08 28.87 12.25
N TYR A 71 -2.52 29.65 13.23
CA TYR A 71 -3.70 30.49 13.14
C TYR A 71 -3.33 31.91 13.52
N MET A 72 -4.00 32.91 12.92
CA MET A 72 -3.84 34.30 13.28
C MET A 72 -5.24 34.87 13.55
N ILE A 73 -5.47 35.31 14.79
CA ILE A 73 -6.77 35.77 15.24
C ILE A 73 -6.62 37.18 15.80
N GLU A 74 -7.41 38.12 15.26
CA GLU A 74 -7.48 39.47 15.79
C GLU A 74 -8.42 39.47 17.00
N VAL A 75 -7.93 39.92 18.15
CA VAL A 75 -8.72 40.05 19.39
C VAL A 75 -8.59 41.44 19.97
N PRO A 76 -9.65 41.94 20.65
CA PRO A 76 -9.59 43.23 21.36
C PRO A 76 -8.55 43.21 22.48
N VAL A 77 -7.85 44.30 22.68
CA VAL A 77 -6.90 44.44 23.79
C VAL A 77 -7.65 44.65 25.11
N GLY A 78 -7.14 44.04 26.18
CA GLY A 78 -7.59 44.26 27.55
C GLY A 78 -8.25 43.03 28.18
N ILE A 79 -8.86 43.23 29.33
CA ILE A 79 -9.52 42.19 30.15
C ILE A 79 -11.04 42.28 29.94
N ASP A 80 -11.70 41.15 29.89
CA ASP A 80 -13.15 41.10 29.79
C ASP A 80 -13.83 41.44 31.14
N ARG A 81 -15.18 41.51 31.12
CA ARG A 81 -15.99 41.77 32.33
C ARG A 81 -15.86 40.74 33.45
N TYR A 82 -15.24 39.60 33.14
CA TYR A 82 -15.00 38.48 34.10
C TYR A 82 -13.56 38.40 34.56
N GLY A 83 -12.69 39.34 34.13
CA GLY A 83 -11.28 39.37 34.50
C GLY A 83 -10.39 38.46 33.66
N LYS A 84 -10.89 37.85 32.57
CA LYS A 84 -10.13 37.05 31.60
C LYS A 84 -9.40 37.96 30.59
N ASP A 85 -8.18 37.58 30.25
CA ASP A 85 -7.48 38.21 29.12
C ASP A 85 -8.23 37.89 27.82
N LYS A 86 -8.53 38.93 27.05
CA LYS A 86 -9.20 38.74 25.76
C LYS A 86 -8.37 37.95 24.75
N ALA A 87 -7.05 37.83 24.95
CA ALA A 87 -6.22 36.95 24.17
C ALA A 87 -6.66 35.48 24.27
N ASP A 88 -7.29 35.08 25.40
CA ASP A 88 -7.84 33.70 25.57
C ASP A 88 -8.93 33.39 24.52
N TRP A 89 -9.60 34.40 23.96
CA TRP A 89 -10.59 34.22 22.89
C TRP A 89 -9.96 33.60 21.64
N ALA A 90 -8.69 33.91 21.33
CA ALA A 90 -7.96 33.29 20.24
C ALA A 90 -7.82 31.80 20.44
N LEU A 91 -7.53 31.32 21.67
CA LEU A 91 -7.44 29.93 22.02
C LEU A 91 -8.79 29.22 21.86
N ASP A 92 -9.87 29.84 22.37
CA ASP A 92 -11.22 29.31 22.26
C ASP A 92 -11.63 29.17 20.78
N THR A 93 -11.35 30.17 19.93
CA THR A 93 -11.68 30.16 18.50
C THR A 93 -10.98 29.02 17.76
N VAL A 94 -9.72 28.72 18.09
CA VAL A 94 -9.00 27.57 17.50
C VAL A 94 -9.57 26.26 18.02
N THR A 95 -9.83 26.15 19.32
CA THR A 95 -10.35 24.92 19.96
C THR A 95 -11.74 24.56 19.43
N LEU A 96 -12.55 25.54 19.06
CA LEU A 96 -13.91 25.37 18.51
C LEU A 96 -13.91 25.19 16.98
N GLU A 97 -12.73 25.10 16.34
CA GLU A 97 -12.58 24.98 14.88
C GLU A 97 -13.18 26.14 14.07
N GLU A 98 -13.31 27.32 14.69
CA GLU A 98 -13.84 28.54 14.05
C GLU A 98 -12.74 29.38 13.40
N ALA A 99 -11.47 29.12 13.69
CA ALA A 99 -10.33 29.83 13.15
C ALA A 99 -9.93 29.32 11.77
N LYS A 100 -9.43 30.24 10.93
CA LYS A 100 -8.85 29.87 9.62
C LYS A 100 -7.39 29.53 9.77
N GLU A 101 -7.05 28.28 9.44
CA GLU A 101 -5.68 27.86 9.30
C GLU A 101 -5.01 28.58 8.11
N PHE A 102 -3.80 29.11 8.30
CA PHE A 102 -3.03 29.71 7.20
C PHE A 102 -1.73 28.97 6.87
N SER A 103 -1.31 28.02 7.71
CA SER A 103 -0.08 27.25 7.50
C SER A 103 -0.14 25.91 8.22
N GLN A 104 0.22 24.84 7.49
CA GLN A 104 0.40 23.51 8.04
C GLN A 104 1.81 22.99 7.71
N GLU A 105 2.46 22.34 8.65
CA GLU A 105 3.78 21.72 8.46
C GLU A 105 3.77 20.32 9.06
N HIS A 106 4.09 19.31 8.24
CA HIS A 106 4.25 17.94 8.70
C HIS A 106 5.54 17.82 9.51
N LEU A 107 5.45 17.42 10.76
CA LEU A 107 6.57 17.31 11.70
C LEU A 107 7.15 15.90 11.79
N GLY A 108 6.43 14.92 11.30
CA GLY A 108 6.88 13.53 11.29
C GLY A 108 5.73 12.53 11.40
N GLU A 109 6.11 11.28 11.23
CA GLU A 109 5.22 10.14 11.28
C GLU A 109 5.80 9.06 12.18
N THR A 110 4.95 8.38 12.92
CA THR A 110 5.34 7.30 13.82
C THR A 110 4.50 6.07 13.52
N ILE A 111 5.14 4.93 13.27
CA ILE A 111 4.46 3.64 13.15
C ILE A 111 4.00 3.24 14.56
N VAL A 112 2.69 3.10 14.74
CA VAL A 112 2.09 2.73 16.03
C VAL A 112 1.76 1.25 16.12
N SER A 113 1.48 0.61 14.97
CA SER A 113 1.26 -0.83 14.92
C SER A 113 1.56 -1.42 13.54
N HIS A 114 1.84 -2.73 13.50
CA HIS A 114 1.82 -3.52 12.28
C HIS A 114 1.45 -4.97 12.60
N ARG A 115 0.73 -5.62 11.67
CA ARG A 115 0.35 -7.03 11.80
C ARG A 115 0.05 -7.65 10.43
N VAL A 116 0.23 -8.95 10.34
CA VAL A 116 -0.20 -9.72 9.17
C VAL A 116 -1.73 -9.82 9.18
N VAL A 117 -2.33 -9.65 8.01
CA VAL A 117 -3.77 -9.73 7.79
C VAL A 117 -4.07 -10.61 6.56
N THR A 118 -5.28 -11.16 6.49
CA THR A 118 -5.75 -11.78 5.25
C THR A 118 -6.22 -10.71 4.26
N LYS A 119 -6.34 -11.09 2.99
CA LYS A 119 -6.88 -10.18 1.96
C LYS A 119 -8.31 -9.76 2.29
N GLU A 120 -9.12 -10.69 2.78
CA GLU A 120 -10.52 -10.46 3.16
C GLU A 120 -10.61 -9.46 4.33
N GLU A 121 -9.73 -9.59 5.33
CA GLU A 121 -9.67 -8.65 6.44
C GLU A 121 -9.23 -7.26 5.98
N ALA A 122 -8.22 -7.17 5.10
CA ALA A 122 -7.77 -5.91 4.54
C ALA A 122 -8.89 -5.20 3.74
N LEU A 123 -9.63 -5.94 2.92
CA LEU A 123 -10.77 -5.41 2.16
C LEU A 123 -11.92 -4.96 3.08
N ALA A 124 -12.20 -5.70 4.15
CA ALA A 124 -13.22 -5.32 5.13
C ALA A 124 -12.84 -4.02 5.88
N LEU A 125 -11.57 -3.84 6.21
CA LEU A 125 -11.06 -2.59 6.79
C LEU A 125 -11.15 -1.44 5.79
N CYS A 126 -10.78 -1.66 4.53
CA CYS A 126 -10.93 -0.69 3.46
C CYS A 126 -12.39 -0.20 3.34
N ASP A 127 -13.37 -1.11 3.37
CA ASP A 127 -14.79 -0.79 3.29
C ASP A 127 -15.31 -0.06 4.53
N LYS A 128 -14.73 -0.33 5.68
CA LYS A 128 -15.07 0.36 6.92
C LYS A 128 -14.61 1.81 6.93
N ASP A 129 -13.38 2.04 6.42
CA ASP A 129 -12.72 3.33 6.53
C ASP A 129 -12.98 4.23 5.29
N ASN A 130 -13.47 3.64 4.17
CA ASN A 130 -13.74 4.33 2.92
C ASN A 130 -15.16 4.07 2.41
N ASP A 131 -16.15 4.72 3.00
CA ASP A 131 -17.58 4.55 2.66
C ASP A 131 -17.88 4.66 1.17
N TYR A 132 -17.19 5.57 0.48
CA TYR A 132 -17.38 5.81 -0.95
C TYR A 132 -16.87 4.67 -1.84
N ALA A 133 -15.96 3.85 -1.35
CA ALA A 133 -15.38 2.73 -2.09
C ALA A 133 -16.11 1.39 -1.87
N ARG A 134 -17.11 1.33 -1.01
CA ARG A 134 -17.83 0.07 -0.69
C ARG A 134 -18.46 -0.62 -1.89
N VAL A 135 -18.87 0.16 -2.89
CA VAL A 135 -19.50 -0.38 -4.11
C VAL A 135 -18.50 -0.81 -5.18
N TRP A 136 -17.21 -0.60 -4.96
CA TRP A 136 -16.17 -1.00 -5.89
C TRP A 136 -15.91 -2.51 -5.79
N ASN A 137 -15.44 -3.12 -6.89
CA ASN A 137 -14.98 -4.49 -6.85
C ASN A 137 -13.61 -4.59 -6.12
N ASP A 138 -13.27 -5.79 -5.67
CA ASP A 138 -12.07 -6.04 -4.88
C ASP A 138 -10.77 -5.74 -5.63
N GLU A 139 -10.73 -5.98 -6.94
CA GLU A 139 -9.57 -5.69 -7.78
C GLU A 139 -9.27 -4.18 -7.82
N LEU A 140 -10.31 -3.37 -7.99
CA LEU A 140 -10.18 -1.92 -7.99
C LEU A 140 -9.75 -1.39 -6.63
N LYS A 141 -10.28 -1.94 -5.52
CA LYS A 141 -9.87 -1.59 -4.16
C LYS A 141 -8.38 -1.89 -3.93
N VAL A 142 -7.94 -3.09 -4.29
CA VAL A 142 -6.53 -3.49 -4.17
C VAL A 142 -5.65 -2.56 -5.00
N LYS A 143 -6.00 -2.31 -6.26
CA LYS A 143 -5.24 -1.42 -7.14
C LYS A 143 -5.15 0.02 -6.64
N THR A 144 -6.18 0.50 -5.94
CA THR A 144 -6.27 1.92 -5.53
C THR A 144 -5.67 2.17 -4.15
N PHE A 145 -5.81 1.23 -3.22
CA PHE A 145 -5.48 1.45 -1.81
C PHE A 145 -4.36 0.57 -1.26
N PHE A 146 -4.01 -0.53 -1.94
CA PHE A 146 -3.00 -1.45 -1.45
C PHE A 146 -1.75 -1.38 -2.33
N THR A 147 -0.58 -1.38 -1.72
CA THR A 147 0.68 -1.52 -2.45
C THR A 147 0.98 -2.99 -2.65
N THR A 148 1.03 -3.43 -3.89
CA THR A 148 1.36 -4.82 -4.24
C THR A 148 2.88 -5.02 -4.25
N MET A 149 3.33 -6.28 -4.15
CA MET A 149 4.75 -6.61 -4.29
C MET A 149 5.32 -6.15 -5.64
N GLU A 150 4.53 -6.29 -6.71
CA GLU A 150 4.93 -5.86 -8.06
C GLU A 150 5.17 -4.34 -8.14
N GLU A 151 4.25 -3.55 -7.56
CA GLU A 151 4.42 -2.09 -7.48
C GLU A 151 5.63 -1.71 -6.64
N HIS A 152 5.82 -2.38 -5.50
CA HIS A 152 6.97 -2.15 -4.63
C HIS A 152 8.30 -2.42 -5.34
N ILE A 153 8.41 -3.52 -6.09
CA ILE A 153 9.62 -3.86 -6.88
C ILE A 153 9.86 -2.81 -7.96
N ARG A 154 8.82 -2.43 -8.70
CA ARG A 154 8.92 -1.43 -9.76
C ARG A 154 9.37 -0.05 -9.25
N GLU A 155 8.82 0.40 -8.12
CA GLU A 155 9.13 1.72 -7.57
C GLU A 155 10.52 1.81 -6.94
N ASN A 156 11.02 0.72 -6.39
CA ASN A 156 12.32 0.72 -5.72
C ASN A 156 13.49 0.34 -6.64
N ASN A 157 13.26 0.18 -7.96
CA ASN A 157 14.29 -0.21 -8.93
C ASN A 157 15.17 -1.36 -8.42
N TYR A 158 14.55 -2.38 -7.86
CA TYR A 158 15.27 -3.61 -7.60
C TYR A 158 15.55 -4.26 -8.95
N ASP A 159 16.60 -3.74 -9.62
CA ASP A 159 17.23 -4.45 -10.70
C ASP A 159 17.66 -5.81 -10.13
N ALA A 160 16.99 -6.84 -10.58
CA ALA A 160 17.43 -8.19 -10.36
C ALA A 160 18.74 -8.36 -11.13
N THR A 161 19.88 -8.07 -10.48
CA THR A 161 21.22 -8.43 -10.94
C THR A 161 21.55 -9.85 -10.55
#